data_0e72685ab39803dab92182ebec1cdc87
#
_entry.id   0e72685ab39803dab92182ebec1cdc87
#
_cell.length_a   1.000
_cell.length_b   1.000
_cell.length_c   1.000
_cell.angle_alpha   90.00
_cell.angle_beta   90.00
_cell.angle_gamma   90.00
#
_symmetry.space_group_name_H-M   'P 1'
#
loop_
_entity.id
_entity.type
_entity.pdbx_description
1 polymer ?
#
loop_
_entity_poly.entity_id
_entity_poly.type
_entity_poly.pdbx_seq_one_letter_code
_entity_poly.pdbx_strand_id
1 'polypeptide(L)'
;MKPEGQLQIEIKDEVASGKYANFAIIAHSSSEFVIDFICMMPNVTKAQVKSRIIMTPEHAKRFMLALQENVMKYEAQNGEIFIPEQNAGPSFKGDG
;
A
#
# COMPACT_ATOMS: atom_id res chain seq x y z
N MET A 1 -28.65 2.28 -11.57
CA MET A 1 -28.26 2.67 -11.35
C MET A 1 -28.57 3.01 -10.95
N LYS A 2 -28.58 3.11 -10.86
CA LYS A 2 -28.55 3.76 -10.57
C LYS A 2 -28.74 4.25 -10.76
N PRO A 3 -29.10 4.29 -10.36
CA PRO A 3 -29.08 4.89 -10.75
C PRO A 3 -28.30 4.91 -11.19
N GLU A 4 -28.24 5.01 -11.87
CA GLU A 4 -27.59 5.08 -12.28
C GLU A 4 -26.63 5.35 -11.79
N GLY A 5 -26.35 5.12 -11.93
CA GLY A 5 -25.23 5.56 -11.64
C GLY A 5 -24.73 5.34 -10.35
N GLN A 6 -25.32 4.77 -9.55
CA GLN A 6 -24.86 4.59 -8.27
C GLN A 6 -24.11 3.36 -8.18
N LEU A 7 -22.85 3.39 -7.86
CA LEU A 7 -22.02 2.25 -7.65
C LEU A 7 -22.11 1.82 -6.22
N GLN A 8 -22.38 0.55 -5.99
CA GLN A 8 -22.36 0.02 -4.65
C GLN A 8 -21.12 -0.78 -4.47
N ILE A 9 -20.43 -0.57 -3.38
CA ILE A 9 -19.18 -1.24 -3.09
C ILE A 9 -19.41 -2.20 -1.94
N GLU A 10 -19.10 -3.46 -2.16
CA GLU A 10 -19.30 -4.49 -1.15
C GLU A 10 -17.99 -5.11 -0.80
N ILE A 11 -17.87 -5.66 0.39
CA ILE A 11 -16.66 -6.33 0.81
C ILE A 11 -17.08 -7.68 1.38
N LYS A 12 -16.43 -8.74 0.91
CA LYS A 12 -16.73 -10.08 1.40
C LYS A 12 -16.07 -10.29 2.75
N ASP A 13 -16.64 -11.17 3.54
CA ASP A 13 -16.15 -11.40 4.88
C ASP A 13 -14.67 -11.78 4.91
N GLU A 14 -14.24 -12.64 4.02
CA GLU A 14 -12.87 -13.06 4.06
C GLU A 14 -11.90 -11.95 3.68
N VAL A 15 -12.37 -10.92 2.98
CA VAL A 15 -11.55 -9.79 2.65
C VAL A 15 -11.59 -8.74 3.76
N ALA A 16 -12.73 -8.67 4.44
CA ALA A 16 -12.95 -7.62 5.43
C ALA A 16 -12.01 -7.70 6.62
N SER A 17 -11.52 -8.90 6.95
CA SER A 17 -10.62 -9.01 8.08
C SER A 17 -9.24 -8.43 7.76
N GLY A 18 -8.93 -8.27 6.50
CA GLY A 18 -7.71 -7.60 6.11
C GLY A 18 -6.47 -8.44 6.23
N LYS A 19 -5.37 -7.90 5.76
CA LYS A 19 -4.08 -8.53 5.89
C LYS A 19 -3.11 -7.51 6.42
N TYR A 20 -2.27 -7.91 7.35
CA TYR A 20 -1.31 -7.01 7.93
C TYR A 20 -0.07 -6.97 7.03
N ALA A 21 0.40 -5.79 6.72
CA ALA A 21 1.62 -5.64 5.93
C ALA A 21 2.45 -4.53 6.54
N ASN A 22 3.74 -4.76 6.65
CA ASN A 22 4.64 -3.74 7.15
C ASN A 22 5.76 -3.45 6.17
N PHE A 23 5.67 -3.97 4.96
CA PHE A 23 6.68 -3.73 3.96
C PHE A 23 6.04 -3.88 2.59
N ALA A 24 6.52 -3.16 1.62
CA ALA A 24 6.00 -3.28 0.28
C ALA A 24 7.11 -3.14 -0.73
N ILE A 25 7.03 -3.90 -1.80
CA ILE A 25 7.94 -3.78 -2.92
C ILE A 25 7.12 -3.34 -4.11
N ILE A 26 7.57 -2.31 -4.78
CA ILE A 26 6.84 -1.74 -5.90
C ILE A 26 7.68 -1.84 -7.15
N ALA A 27 7.09 -2.35 -8.20
CA ALA A 27 7.74 -2.42 -9.49
C ALA A 27 6.79 -1.89 -10.55
N HIS A 28 7.32 -1.54 -11.68
CA HIS A 28 6.45 -1.03 -12.73
C HIS A 28 7.04 -1.31 -14.10
N SER A 29 6.15 -1.30 -15.07
CA SER A 29 6.54 -1.29 -16.46
C SER A 29 5.83 -0.07 -17.06
N SER A 30 5.85 0.05 -18.37
CA SER A 30 5.15 1.15 -19.00
C SER A 30 3.65 0.98 -18.93
N SER A 31 3.18 -0.23 -18.61
CA SER A 31 1.74 -0.51 -18.64
C SER A 31 1.11 -0.61 -17.27
N GLU A 32 1.86 -0.95 -16.24
CA GLU A 32 1.22 -1.21 -14.97
C GLU A 32 2.18 -1.10 -13.82
N PHE A 33 1.63 -0.92 -12.63
CA PHE A 33 2.38 -0.96 -11.38
C PHE A 33 1.98 -2.20 -10.64
N VAL A 34 2.96 -2.84 -10.00
CA VAL A 34 2.71 -4.02 -9.20
C VAL A 34 3.20 -3.72 -7.79
N ILE A 35 2.33 -3.86 -6.81
CA ILE A 35 2.69 -3.62 -5.43
C ILE A 35 2.52 -4.92 -4.67
N ASP A 36 3.60 -5.41 -4.08
CA ASP A 36 3.58 -6.62 -3.28
C ASP A 36 3.63 -6.23 -1.82
N PHE A 37 2.60 -6.56 -1.08
CA PHE A 37 2.52 -6.26 0.34
C PHE A 37 3.01 -7.45 1.13
N ILE A 38 3.95 -7.20 2.05
CA ILE A 38 4.67 -8.25 2.74
C ILE A 38 4.60 -8.02 4.23
N CYS A 39 4.51 -9.08 4.98
CA CYS A 39 4.60 -9.00 6.42
C CYS A 39 5.95 -9.57 6.82
N MET A 40 6.85 -8.72 7.33
CA MET A 40 8.16 -9.14 7.76
C MET A 40 8.12 -9.38 9.26
N MET A 41 8.67 -10.51 9.68
CA MET A 41 8.68 -10.84 11.08
C MET A 41 10.08 -11.15 11.53
N PRO A 42 10.39 -10.91 12.81
CA PRO A 42 11.72 -11.18 13.33
C PRO A 42 12.04 -12.66 13.22
N ASN A 43 13.29 -12.96 12.98
CA ASN A 43 13.76 -14.35 12.97
C ASN A 43 13.20 -15.21 11.86
N VAL A 44 12.64 -14.58 10.84
CA VAL A 44 12.15 -15.30 9.69
C VAL A 44 13.01 -14.91 8.52
N THR A 45 13.61 -15.89 7.85
CA THR A 45 14.51 -15.59 6.77
C THR A 45 13.83 -15.49 5.44
N LYS A 46 12.59 -15.95 5.33
CA LYS A 46 11.85 -15.83 4.11
C LYS A 46 10.55 -15.12 4.39
N ALA A 47 10.39 -13.94 3.84
CA ALA A 47 9.14 -13.22 4.00
C ALA A 47 8.19 -13.60 2.89
N GLN A 48 6.92 -13.63 3.21
CA GLN A 48 5.90 -14.01 2.24
C GLN A 48 5.14 -12.82 1.75
N VAL A 49 4.87 -12.79 0.46
CA VAL A 49 3.98 -11.78 -0.10
C VAL A 49 2.57 -12.13 0.31
N LYS A 50 1.92 -11.21 0.99
CA LYS A 50 0.55 -11.44 1.44
C LYS A 50 -0.47 -11.08 0.38
N SER A 51 -0.19 -10.07 -0.41
CA SER A 51 -1.09 -9.67 -1.47
C SER A 51 -0.31 -8.96 -2.55
N ARG A 52 -0.67 -9.21 -3.76
CA ARG A 52 -0.10 -8.48 -4.90
C ARG A 52 -1.22 -7.72 -5.57
N ILE A 53 -1.04 -6.44 -5.72
CA ILE A 53 -2.04 -5.58 -6.36
C ILE A 53 -1.43 -5.01 -7.62
N ILE A 54 -2.15 -5.12 -8.72
CA ILE A 54 -1.70 -4.60 -9.99
C ILE A 54 -2.64 -3.49 -10.40
N MET A 55 -2.09 -2.37 -10.82
CA MET A 55 -2.92 -1.24 -11.16
C MET A 55 -2.34 -0.50 -12.35
N THR A 56 -3.18 0.25 -13.03
CA THR A 56 -2.73 1.06 -14.15
C THR A 56 -1.89 2.21 -13.63
N PRO A 57 -1.04 2.80 -14.48
CA PRO A 57 -0.27 3.95 -14.04
C PRO A 57 -1.14 5.10 -13.57
N GLU A 58 -2.26 5.33 -14.24
CA GLU A 58 -3.14 6.40 -13.83
C GLU A 58 -3.69 6.15 -12.44
N HIS A 59 -4.11 4.93 -12.17
CA HIS A 59 -4.66 4.62 -10.86
C HIS A 59 -3.57 4.67 -9.80
N ALA A 60 -2.36 4.24 -10.14
CA ALA A 60 -1.26 4.31 -9.19
C ALA A 60 -1.01 5.74 -8.76
N LYS A 61 -1.10 6.67 -9.71
CA LYS A 61 -0.90 8.07 -9.36
C LYS A 61 -2.02 8.59 -8.50
N ARG A 62 -3.27 8.24 -8.82
CA ARG A 62 -4.38 8.67 -7.99
C ARG A 62 -4.29 8.06 -6.60
N PHE A 63 -3.87 6.81 -6.52
CA PHE A 63 -3.73 6.16 -5.23
C PHE A 63 -2.65 6.84 -4.39
N MET A 64 -1.53 7.19 -5.02
CA MET A 64 -0.47 7.89 -4.32
C MET A 64 -0.97 9.20 -3.74
N LEU A 65 -1.69 9.96 -4.55
CA LEU A 65 -2.17 11.26 -4.09
C LEU A 65 -3.19 11.10 -2.96
N ALA A 66 -4.05 10.10 -3.06
CA ALA A 66 -5.03 9.87 -2.01
C ALA A 66 -4.36 9.41 -0.72
N LEU A 67 -3.36 8.55 -0.83
CA LEU A 67 -2.65 8.11 0.36
C LEU A 67 -1.91 9.28 1.01
N GLN A 68 -1.27 10.11 0.19
CA GLN A 68 -0.58 11.26 0.72
C GLN A 68 -1.52 12.17 1.49
N GLU A 69 -2.69 12.42 0.94
CA GLU A 69 -3.64 13.26 1.62
C GLU A 69 -4.07 12.68 2.94
N ASN A 70 -4.26 11.35 3.00
CA ASN A 70 -4.66 10.72 4.24
C ASN A 70 -3.54 10.72 5.27
N VAL A 71 -2.30 10.55 4.84
CA VAL A 71 -1.18 10.64 5.75
C VAL A 71 -1.10 12.05 6.34
N MET A 72 -1.32 13.06 5.52
CA MET A 72 -1.27 14.43 6.00
C MET A 72 -2.37 14.71 7.02
N LYS A 73 -3.56 14.17 6.78
CA LYS A 73 -4.65 14.34 7.74
C LYS A 73 -4.34 13.62 9.05
N TYR A 74 -3.76 12.44 8.96
CA TYR A 74 -3.39 11.72 10.15
C TYR A 74 -2.39 12.53 10.97
N GLU A 75 -1.38 13.08 10.29
CA GLU A 75 -0.34 13.80 11.00
C GLU A 75 -0.86 15.10 11.61
N ALA A 76 -1.85 15.72 10.98
CA ALA A 76 -2.43 16.90 11.56
C ALA A 76 -3.16 16.60 12.85
N GLN A 77 -3.71 15.41 12.98
CA GLN A 77 -4.45 15.06 14.17
C GLN A 77 -3.62 14.34 15.22
N ASN A 78 -2.62 13.63 14.81
CA ASN A 78 -1.90 12.74 15.72
C ASN A 78 -0.42 13.00 15.81
N GLY A 79 0.08 13.99 15.09
CA GLY A 79 1.50 14.27 15.10
C GLY A 79 2.23 13.56 13.98
N GLU A 80 3.43 14.00 13.73
CA GLU A 80 4.21 13.51 12.63
C GLU A 80 4.54 12.03 12.81
N ILE A 81 4.45 11.26 11.75
CA ILE A 81 4.80 9.85 11.81
C ILE A 81 6.32 9.75 11.79
N PHE A 82 6.85 9.09 12.79
CA PHE A 82 8.29 8.95 12.91
C PHE A 82 8.74 7.71 12.16
N ILE A 83 9.76 7.83 11.34
CA ILE A 83 10.29 6.71 10.59
C ILE A 83 11.69 6.43 11.14
N PRO A 84 11.82 5.44 12.01
CA PRO A 84 13.05 5.29 12.78
C PRO A 84 14.25 4.88 11.97
N GLU A 85 14.09 4.20 10.90
CA GLU A 85 15.21 3.75 10.23
C GLU A 85 15.52 4.42 8.99
N GLN A 86 15.00 5.60 8.84
CA GLN A 86 15.15 6.27 7.63
C GLN A 86 16.54 6.40 7.17
N ASN A 87 17.47 6.52 8.04
CA ASN A 87 18.84 6.68 7.66
C ASN A 87 19.69 5.52 7.87
N ALA A 88 19.23 4.58 8.56
CA ALA A 88 20.08 3.51 8.95
C ALA A 88 19.82 2.30 8.15
N GLY A 89 18.81 2.19 7.55
CA GLY A 89 18.49 0.98 6.94
C GLY A 89 19.22 0.72 5.74
N PRO A 90 19.21 -0.43 5.33
CA PRO A 90 19.75 -0.79 4.17
C PRO A 90 18.88 -0.22 3.21
N SER A 91 19.27 -0.14 2.28
CA SER A 91 18.50 0.46 1.56
C SER A 91 17.73 -0.24 0.83
N PHE A 92 16.76 -0.25 0.69
CA PHE A 92 16.08 -0.94 -0.04
C PHE A 92 15.73 -0.19 -0.94
N LYS A 93 15.93 0.14 -1.63
CA LYS A 93 15.68 0.77 -2.47
C LYS A 93 14.84 0.24 -3.19
N GLY A 94 14.23 -0.13 -3.08
CA GLY A 94 13.28 -0.54 -3.70
C GLY A 94 13.25 -0.23 -4.87
N ASP A 95 13.34 0.06 -5.39
CA ASP A 95 13.38 0.41 -6.34
C ASP A 95 12.82 0.74 -6.83
N GLY A 96 12.66 0.68 -6.48
CA GLY A 96 12.08 1.21 -7.05
C GLY A 96 12.26 1.96 -7.51
#